data_46e3bdcd7e247fd90756848649333f14
#
_entry.id   46e3bdcd7e247fd90756848649333f14
#
_cell.length_a   1.000
_cell.length_b   1.000
_cell.length_c   1.000
_cell.angle_alpha   90.00
_cell.angle_beta   90.00
_cell.angle_gamma   90.00
#
_symmetry.space_group_name_H-M   'P 1'
#
loop_
_entity.id
_entity.type
_entity.pdbx_description
1 polymer ?
#
loop_
_entity_poly.entity_id
_entity_poly.type
_entity_poly.pdbx_seq_one_letter_code
_entity_poly.pdbx_strand_id
1 'polypeptide(L)'
;KSVVDAVGRSLTNRKPKWYRYGKSNKPFICGQGVTCFVVEDCFSCCSLFSFSVTGLAILGTNLLPSHIDVLKQYKKVVVALDKDATLKAVELSRMISQYVKCSVAFLPDDLKNLKDEERERTIRKYID
;
A
#
# COMPACT_ATOMS: atom_id res chain seq x y z
N LYS A 1 15.34 16.01 7.96
CA LYS A 1 15.11 14.59 7.68
C LYS A 1 16.17 14.09 6.72
N SER A 2 16.66 12.88 6.94
CA SER A 2 17.61 12.25 6.03
C SER A 2 16.91 11.19 5.18
N VAL A 3 17.41 11.03 3.97
CA VAL A 3 16.94 9.95 3.07
C VAL A 3 17.58 8.65 3.54
N VAL A 4 16.74 7.65 3.86
CA VAL A 4 17.19 6.32 4.31
C VAL A 4 17.12 5.26 3.22
N ASP A 5 16.33 5.51 2.18
CA ASP A 5 16.17 4.60 1.05
C ASP A 5 15.58 5.35 -0.14
N ALA A 6 15.69 4.78 -1.32
CA ALA A 6 15.10 5.33 -2.52
C ALA A 6 14.73 4.20 -3.48
N VAL A 7 13.67 4.41 -4.27
CA VAL A 7 13.18 3.45 -5.26
C VAL A 7 13.05 4.15 -6.59
N GLY A 8 13.58 3.54 -7.64
CA GLY A 8 13.47 4.05 -9.00
C GLY A 8 12.59 3.17 -9.86
N ARG A 9 11.81 3.80 -10.72
CA ARG A 9 10.96 3.11 -11.70
C ARG A 9 11.51 3.30 -13.10
N SER A 10 11.67 2.22 -13.85
CA SER A 10 12.08 2.30 -15.25
C SER A 10 11.00 3.00 -16.10
N LEU A 11 11.43 3.97 -16.91
CA LEU A 11 10.56 4.69 -17.83
C LEU A 11 10.46 4.00 -19.20
N THR A 12 11.17 2.89 -19.37
CA THR A 12 11.21 2.09 -20.60
C THR A 12 10.87 0.64 -20.25
N ASN A 13 10.99 -0.27 -21.22
CA ASN A 13 10.82 -1.70 -20.97
C ASN A 13 12.06 -2.35 -20.35
N ARG A 14 12.98 -1.55 -19.88
CA ARG A 14 14.22 -2.00 -19.25
C ARG A 14 13.95 -2.66 -17.91
N LYS A 15 14.62 -3.75 -17.62
CA LYS A 15 14.51 -4.44 -16.32
C LYS A 15 15.72 -4.16 -15.45
N PRO A 16 15.55 -4.09 -14.11
CA PRO A 16 14.29 -4.29 -13.41
C PRO A 16 13.33 -3.11 -13.59
N LYS A 17 12.04 -3.38 -13.54
CA LYS A 17 10.99 -2.36 -13.64
C LYS A 17 11.07 -1.37 -12.48
N TRP A 18 11.37 -1.88 -11.29
CA TRP A 18 11.63 -1.11 -10.08
C TRP A 18 13.03 -1.42 -9.56
N TYR A 19 13.73 -0.42 -9.10
CA TYR A 19 15.06 -0.58 -8.51
C TYR A 19 15.11 0.12 -7.15
N ARG A 20 15.57 -0.60 -6.14
CA ARG A 20 15.75 -0.07 -4.79
C ARG A 20 17.21 0.29 -4.56
N TYR A 21 17.46 1.54 -4.21
CA TYR A 21 18.81 2.07 -4.06
C TYR A 21 19.40 1.90 -2.66
N GLY A 22 18.56 1.59 -1.67
CA GLY A 22 19.00 1.41 -0.31
C GLY A 22 18.67 0.01 0.22
N LYS A 23 19.06 -0.22 1.49
CA LYS A 23 18.80 -1.48 2.19
C LYS A 23 18.02 -1.24 3.50
N SER A 24 17.21 -0.20 3.54
CA SER A 24 16.42 0.10 4.73
C SER A 24 15.35 -0.96 4.97
N ASN A 25 15.14 -1.32 6.24
CA ASN A 25 14.04 -2.17 6.66
C ASN A 25 12.76 -1.36 6.95
N LYS A 26 12.82 -0.04 6.79
CA LYS A 26 11.66 0.83 7.06
C LYS A 26 10.68 0.74 5.91
N PRO A 27 9.38 0.55 6.20
CA PRO A 27 8.35 0.54 5.16
C PRO A 27 8.20 1.92 4.52
N PHE A 28 7.80 1.94 3.25
CA PHE A 28 7.42 3.19 2.58
C PHE A 28 6.00 3.56 3.00
N ILE A 29 5.85 4.70 3.65
CA ILE A 29 4.58 5.17 4.19
C ILE A 29 4.31 6.57 3.69
N CYS A 30 3.05 6.82 3.31
CA CYS A 30 2.61 8.13 2.84
C CYS A 30 1.24 8.45 3.45
N GLY A 31 1.02 9.73 3.79
CA GLY A 31 -0.24 10.17 4.34
C GLY A 31 -0.35 10.01 5.85
N GLN A 32 -1.48 10.45 6.40
CA GLN A 32 -1.76 10.40 7.83
C GLN A 32 -3.22 10.04 8.07
N GLY A 33 -3.45 8.99 8.83
CA GLY A 33 -4.78 8.55 9.19
C GLY A 33 -4.73 7.34 10.09
N VAL A 34 -5.87 6.97 10.68
CA VAL A 34 -5.97 5.81 11.56
C VAL A 34 -6.25 4.51 10.80
N THR A 35 -6.63 4.63 9.53
CA THR A 35 -6.79 3.50 8.62
C THR A 35 -5.59 3.46 7.67
N CYS A 36 -4.97 2.30 7.54
CA CYS A 36 -3.83 2.11 6.65
C CYS A 36 -4.21 1.24 5.47
N PHE A 37 -3.93 1.72 4.27
CA PHE A 37 -4.10 0.97 3.03
C PHE A 37 -2.78 0.35 2.62
N VAL A 38 -2.75 -0.96 2.51
CA VAL A 38 -1.57 -1.70 2.03
C VAL A 38 -1.64 -1.81 0.52
N VAL A 39 -0.63 -1.26 -0.15
CA VAL A 39 -0.56 -1.22 -1.62
C VAL A 39 0.77 -1.80 -2.10
N GLU A 40 0.89 -2.06 -3.39
CA GLU A 40 2.08 -2.69 -3.95
C GLU A 40 3.26 -1.73 -4.14
N ASP A 41 3.01 -0.53 -4.66
CA ASP A 41 4.06 0.37 -5.08
C ASP A 41 3.90 1.80 -4.54
N CYS A 42 4.93 2.60 -4.71
CA CYS A 42 4.97 3.97 -4.21
C CYS A 42 3.94 4.87 -4.90
N PHE A 43 3.64 4.67 -6.17
CA PHE A 43 2.67 5.51 -6.88
C PHE A 43 1.27 5.31 -6.32
N SER A 44 0.87 4.05 -6.10
CA SER A 44 -0.41 3.74 -5.47
C SER A 44 -0.48 4.31 -4.06
N CYS A 45 0.61 4.20 -3.30
CA CYS A 45 0.69 4.75 -1.94
C CYS A 45 0.52 6.27 -1.95
N CYS A 46 1.25 6.98 -2.80
CA CYS A 46 1.17 8.44 -2.88
C CYS A 46 -0.18 8.93 -3.41
N SER A 47 -0.89 8.12 -4.19
CA SER A 47 -2.23 8.48 -4.67
C SER A 47 -3.25 8.61 -3.55
N LEU A 48 -2.95 8.11 -2.35
CA LEU A 48 -3.81 8.19 -1.18
C LEU A 48 -3.56 9.42 -0.30
N PHE A 49 -2.56 10.22 -0.64
CA PHE A 49 -2.04 11.28 0.23
C PHE A 49 -3.09 12.27 0.74
N SER A 50 -4.03 12.67 -0.10
CA SER A 50 -5.00 13.72 0.24
C SER A 50 -6.31 13.20 0.86
N PHE A 51 -6.42 11.91 1.18
CA PHE A 51 -7.70 11.31 1.58
C PHE A 51 -7.80 10.97 3.07
N SER A 52 -6.96 11.54 3.92
CA SER A 52 -6.96 11.32 5.37
C SER A 52 -6.77 9.86 5.78
N VAL A 53 -6.05 9.12 4.97
CA VAL A 53 -5.65 7.73 5.25
C VAL A 53 -4.14 7.61 5.13
N THR A 54 -3.60 6.55 5.70
CA THR A 54 -2.19 6.22 5.54
C THR A 54 -2.06 5.16 4.46
N GLY A 55 -1.06 5.30 3.60
CA GLY A 55 -0.68 4.27 2.64
C GLY A 55 0.63 3.63 3.06
N LEU A 56 0.74 2.31 2.91
CA LEU A 56 1.97 1.56 3.14
C LEU A 56 2.23 0.70 1.90
N ALA A 57 3.35 0.95 1.23
CA ALA A 57 3.75 0.19 0.05
C ALA A 57 4.68 -0.95 0.46
N ILE A 58 4.32 -2.19 0.12
CA ILE A 58 5.14 -3.36 0.45
C ILE A 58 6.38 -3.50 -0.45
N LEU A 59 6.38 -2.83 -1.61
CA LEU A 59 7.51 -2.77 -2.54
C LEU A 59 8.00 -4.17 -2.97
N GLY A 60 7.07 -5.08 -3.16
CA GLY A 60 7.37 -6.46 -3.53
C GLY A 60 6.16 -7.33 -3.38
N THR A 61 6.38 -8.63 -3.29
CA THR A 61 5.30 -9.61 -3.19
C THR A 61 5.14 -10.17 -1.77
N ASN A 62 6.07 -9.88 -0.86
CA ASN A 62 6.09 -10.47 0.47
C ASN A 62 5.84 -9.42 1.55
N LEU A 63 5.05 -9.82 2.54
CA LEU A 63 4.84 -9.04 3.75
C LEU A 63 5.96 -9.38 4.74
N LEU A 64 6.72 -8.36 5.13
CA LEU A 64 7.83 -8.53 6.06
C LEU A 64 7.38 -8.30 7.51
N PRO A 65 8.11 -8.84 8.51
CA PRO A 65 7.82 -8.55 9.92
C PRO A 65 7.78 -7.06 10.25
N SER A 66 8.63 -6.26 9.60
CA SER A 66 8.64 -4.80 9.79
C SER A 66 7.33 -4.14 9.32
N HIS A 67 6.68 -4.68 8.28
CA HIS A 67 5.37 -4.22 7.85
C HIS A 67 4.32 -4.49 8.92
N ILE A 68 4.32 -5.68 9.50
CA ILE A 68 3.38 -6.07 10.56
C ILE A 68 3.52 -5.14 11.77
N ASP A 69 4.75 -4.86 12.19
CA ASP A 69 5.01 -3.98 13.33
C ASP A 69 4.41 -2.59 13.14
N VAL A 70 4.46 -2.06 11.93
CA VAL A 70 3.83 -0.77 11.61
C VAL A 70 2.31 -0.90 11.56
N LEU A 71 1.79 -1.93 10.91
CA LEU A 71 0.34 -2.12 10.72
C LEU A 71 -0.42 -2.30 12.03
N LYS A 72 0.20 -2.90 13.05
CA LYS A 72 -0.41 -3.06 14.38
C LYS A 72 -0.81 -1.73 15.02
N GLN A 73 -0.22 -0.63 14.61
CA GLN A 73 -0.46 0.69 15.21
C GLN A 73 -1.73 1.36 14.70
N TYR A 74 -2.34 0.82 13.66
CA TYR A 74 -3.54 1.40 13.06
C TYR A 74 -4.80 0.73 13.59
N LYS A 75 -5.93 1.46 13.55
CA LYS A 75 -7.22 0.92 13.97
C LYS A 75 -7.75 -0.10 12.99
N LYS A 76 -7.46 0.11 11.70
CA LYS A 76 -7.95 -0.74 10.63
C LYS A 76 -6.93 -0.76 9.50
N VAL A 77 -6.79 -1.91 8.87
CA VAL A 77 -5.95 -2.08 7.69
C VAL A 77 -6.81 -2.55 6.53
N VAL A 78 -6.61 -1.97 5.37
CA VAL A 78 -7.29 -2.37 4.14
C VAL A 78 -6.22 -2.79 3.12
N VAL A 79 -6.28 -4.02 2.66
CA VAL A 79 -5.36 -4.49 1.62
C VAL A 79 -5.93 -4.12 0.26
N ALA A 80 -5.26 -3.21 -0.44
CA ALA A 80 -5.72 -2.61 -1.70
C ALA A 80 -4.67 -2.82 -2.78
N LEU A 81 -4.37 -4.07 -3.07
CA LEU A 81 -3.43 -4.42 -4.13
C LEU A 81 -4.06 -4.18 -5.51
N ASP A 82 -3.22 -4.19 -6.55
CA ASP A 82 -3.67 -4.05 -7.93
C ASP A 82 -4.73 -5.12 -8.25
N LYS A 83 -5.64 -4.78 -9.14
CA LYS A 83 -6.80 -5.63 -9.46
C LYS A 83 -6.44 -7.06 -9.86
N ASP A 84 -5.25 -7.28 -10.39
CA ASP A 84 -4.78 -8.60 -10.81
C ASP A 84 -4.24 -9.45 -9.66
N ALA A 85 -4.10 -8.87 -8.48
CA ALA A 85 -3.49 -9.51 -7.31
C ALA A 85 -4.51 -9.85 -6.22
N THR A 86 -5.75 -10.17 -6.58
CA THR A 86 -6.83 -10.44 -5.64
C THR A 86 -6.51 -11.61 -4.69
N LEU A 87 -5.98 -12.71 -5.21
CA LEU A 87 -5.62 -13.87 -4.39
C LEU A 87 -4.53 -13.52 -3.39
N LYS A 88 -3.54 -12.76 -3.83
CA LYS A 88 -2.46 -12.28 -2.95
C LYS A 88 -3.01 -11.36 -1.87
N ALA A 89 -3.93 -10.48 -2.23
CA ALA A 89 -4.57 -9.58 -1.28
C ALA A 89 -5.31 -10.36 -0.18
N VAL A 90 -6.02 -11.42 -0.54
CA VAL A 90 -6.72 -12.28 0.43
C VAL A 90 -5.72 -12.97 1.37
N GLU A 91 -4.63 -13.49 0.84
CA GLU A 91 -3.58 -14.11 1.65
C GLU A 91 -2.98 -13.13 2.66
N LEU A 92 -2.62 -11.93 2.20
CA LEU A 92 -2.06 -10.89 3.07
C LEU A 92 -3.06 -10.47 4.14
N SER A 93 -4.33 -10.33 3.76
CA SER A 93 -5.39 -9.98 4.70
C SER A 93 -5.52 -11.01 5.82
N ARG A 94 -5.41 -12.30 5.51
CA ARG A 94 -5.45 -13.35 6.51
C ARG A 94 -4.27 -13.26 7.49
N MET A 95 -3.09 -12.98 6.98
CA MET A 95 -1.89 -12.81 7.80
C MET A 95 -2.04 -11.60 8.73
N ILE A 96 -2.47 -10.47 8.18
CA ILE A 96 -2.61 -9.22 8.92
C ILE A 96 -3.73 -9.31 9.96
N SER A 97 -4.81 -10.02 9.64
CA SER A 97 -5.97 -10.16 10.53
C SER A 97 -5.65 -10.82 11.88
N GLN A 98 -4.52 -11.52 11.97
CA GLN A 98 -4.05 -12.10 13.24
C GLN A 98 -3.60 -11.02 14.23
N TYR A 99 -3.32 -9.82 13.76
CA TYR A 99 -2.73 -8.74 14.56
C TYR A 99 -3.60 -7.50 14.66
N VAL A 100 -4.38 -7.20 13.62
CA VAL A 100 -5.19 -5.98 13.53
C VAL A 100 -6.40 -6.23 12.62
N LYS A 101 -7.47 -5.49 12.83
CA LYS A 101 -8.66 -5.55 11.98
C LYS A 101 -8.27 -5.27 10.53
N CYS A 102 -8.56 -6.21 9.64
CA CYS A 102 -8.14 -6.13 8.24
C CYS A 102 -9.25 -6.54 7.29
N SER A 103 -9.36 -5.86 6.17
CA SER A 103 -10.27 -6.21 5.08
C SER A 103 -9.55 -6.08 3.75
N VAL A 104 -10.16 -6.62 2.68
CA VAL A 104 -9.64 -6.52 1.33
C VAL A 104 -10.51 -5.55 0.53
N ALA A 105 -9.87 -4.64 -0.20
CA ALA A 105 -10.56 -3.76 -1.13
C ALA A 105 -10.51 -4.37 -2.52
N PHE A 106 -11.68 -4.56 -3.13
CA PHE A 106 -11.80 -5.00 -4.52
C PHE A 106 -11.93 -3.76 -5.38
N LEU A 107 -10.85 -3.42 -6.07
CA LEU A 107 -10.76 -2.18 -6.83
C LEU A 107 -11.25 -2.36 -8.27
N PRO A 108 -11.95 -1.35 -8.84
CA PRO A 108 -12.34 -1.41 -10.25
C PRO A 108 -11.13 -1.27 -11.19
N ASP A 109 -10.07 -0.63 -10.72
CA ASP A 109 -8.78 -0.48 -11.39
C ASP A 109 -7.72 -0.19 -10.33
N ASP A 110 -6.45 -0.21 -10.73
CA ASP A 110 -5.36 0.14 -9.81
C ASP A 110 -5.56 1.57 -9.28
N LEU A 111 -5.29 1.79 -7.98
CA LEU A 111 -5.53 3.10 -7.36
C LEU A 111 -4.88 4.24 -8.10
N LYS A 112 -3.67 4.04 -8.60
CA LYS A 112 -2.93 5.06 -9.34
C LYS A 112 -3.58 5.45 -10.67
N ASN A 113 -4.45 4.60 -11.22
CA ASN A 113 -5.14 4.82 -12.49
C ASN A 113 -6.54 5.43 -12.32
N LEU A 114 -7.07 5.44 -11.11
CA LEU A 114 -8.39 5.99 -10.84
C LEU A 114 -8.36 7.52 -10.86
N LYS A 115 -9.43 8.12 -11.35
CA LYS A 115 -9.63 9.57 -11.22
C LYS A 115 -9.89 9.93 -9.77
N ASP A 116 -9.60 11.17 -9.37
CA ASP A 116 -9.72 11.61 -7.99
C ASP A 116 -11.08 11.31 -7.36
N GLU A 117 -12.17 11.56 -8.09
CA GLU A 117 -13.52 11.31 -7.59
C GLU A 117 -13.79 9.83 -7.34
N GLU A 118 -13.37 8.97 -8.27
CA GLU A 118 -13.52 7.53 -8.15
C GLU A 118 -12.65 6.98 -7.02
N ARG A 119 -11.43 7.50 -6.90
CA ARG A 119 -10.50 7.11 -5.84
C ARG A 119 -11.07 7.47 -4.48
N GLU A 120 -11.56 8.69 -4.30
CA GLU A 120 -12.18 9.13 -3.06
C GLU A 120 -13.36 8.23 -2.68
N ARG A 121 -14.25 7.98 -3.63
CA ARG A 121 -15.42 7.12 -3.42
C ARG A 121 -15.02 5.71 -2.98
N THR A 122 -14.03 5.15 -3.65
CA THR A 122 -13.52 3.81 -3.35
C THR A 122 -12.90 3.76 -1.95
N ILE A 123 -12.09 4.75 -1.62
CA ILE A 123 -11.43 4.82 -0.31
C ILE A 123 -12.45 4.96 0.81
N ARG A 124 -13.43 5.85 0.68
CA ARG A 124 -14.47 6.07 1.68
C ARG A 124 -15.28 4.81 1.98
N LYS A 125 -15.50 3.99 0.97
CA LYS A 125 -16.24 2.73 1.12
C LYS A 125 -15.59 1.80 2.14
N TYR A 126 -14.27 1.85 2.27
CA TYR A 126 -13.50 0.94 3.12
C TYR A 126 -13.04 1.57 4.44
N ILE A 127 -13.19 2.87 4.62
CA ILE A 127 -12.80 3.54 5.86
C ILE A 127 -13.78 3.22 7.00
N ASP A 128 -15.05 3.19 6.71
CA ASP A 128 -16.12 3.01 7.72
C ASP A 128 -16.35 1.54 8.11
#